data_725366ea6ab2e334422ab8b3cb399f57
#
_entry.id   725366ea6ab2e334422ab8b3cb399f57
#
_cell.length_a   1.000
_cell.length_b   1.000
_cell.length_c   1.000
_cell.angle_alpha   90.00
_cell.angle_beta   90.00
_cell.angle_gamma   90.00
#
_symmetry.space_group_name_H-M   'P 1'
#
loop_
_entity.id
_entity.type
_entity.pdbx_description
1 polymer ?
#
loop_
_entity_poly.entity_id
_entity_poly.type
_entity_poly.pdbx_seq_one_letter_code
_entity_poly.pdbx_strand_id
1 'polypeptide(L)'
;MEGIDAFAEAIKKAGCDGTPIEIRGGGTKGFLGHVAEGLQVLTTECYSGVLDYHPAELIVRVKAGTPVGTLNNLLRSEGQRLAFDPPEHDATSTIGGVVSSGLSGSSRPYRGAARDHLLGVGMVLHDGAYCEFGGQVMKNVAGYDVSRLVCGAYGTLGLLADLSLKVVPAPELEKTIILECSRNAAFETIKLLSDRVSPLSASCYSGGILSVRLSGTEHLVKATEETLKGTQGDNSFWGQLDAQALPDFQNAADVWRLSTDADESLFDYSFSVLDWGFAQRWLLDPKSDPRDGYAGTGHWTRVRHSKDRFAAEVFQPLSALELALHRRLKSTFDPGGVFNPGRLYREEGL
;
A
#
# COMPACT_ATOMS: atom_id res chain seq x y z
N MET A 1 14.66 -1.16 23.45
CA MET A 1 15.98 -0.86 22.88
C MET A 1 16.70 -2.12 22.38
N GLU A 2 16.60 -3.28 23.03
CA GLU A 2 17.31 -4.50 22.60
C GLU A 2 17.17 -4.85 21.11
N GLY A 3 15.99 -4.71 20.52
CA GLY A 3 15.80 -5.02 19.09
C GLY A 3 16.42 -3.98 18.15
N ILE A 4 16.39 -2.69 18.52
CA ILE A 4 16.96 -1.60 17.71
C ILE A 4 18.49 -1.69 17.70
N ASP A 5 19.10 -1.98 18.84
CA ASP A 5 20.57 -2.13 18.95
C ASP A 5 21.07 -3.29 18.07
N ALA A 6 20.34 -4.41 18.02
CA ALA A 6 20.68 -5.52 17.16
C ALA A 6 20.58 -5.15 15.66
N PHE A 7 19.56 -4.39 15.25
CA PHE A 7 19.48 -3.86 13.89
C PHE A 7 20.64 -2.92 13.57
N ALA A 8 20.96 -2.01 14.49
CA ALA A 8 22.08 -1.08 14.33
C ALA A 8 23.41 -1.78 14.13
N GLU A 9 23.70 -2.81 14.94
CA GLU A 9 24.92 -3.63 14.82
C GLU A 9 24.97 -4.39 13.49
N ALA A 10 23.86 -5.02 13.08
CA ALA A 10 23.78 -5.76 11.82
C ALA A 10 24.02 -4.84 10.61
N ILE A 11 23.41 -3.64 10.63
CA ILE A 11 23.53 -2.64 9.56
C ILE A 11 24.95 -2.09 9.49
N LYS A 12 25.57 -1.74 10.64
CA LYS A 12 26.97 -1.29 10.70
C LYS A 12 27.91 -2.33 10.14
N LYS A 13 27.72 -3.59 10.54
CA LYS A 13 28.54 -4.70 10.05
C LYS A 13 28.40 -4.84 8.53
N ALA A 14 27.17 -4.85 8.00
CA ALA A 14 26.92 -4.93 6.58
C ALA A 14 27.61 -3.79 5.79
N GLY A 15 27.53 -2.55 6.32
CA GLY A 15 28.21 -1.41 5.74
C GLY A 15 29.74 -1.52 5.76
N CYS A 16 30.33 -2.01 6.85
CA CYS A 16 31.78 -2.25 6.95
C CYS A 16 32.26 -3.35 6.00
N ASP A 17 31.47 -4.43 5.89
CA ASP A 17 31.82 -5.60 5.06
C ASP A 17 31.50 -5.37 3.57
N GLY A 18 30.82 -4.25 3.21
CA GLY A 18 30.33 -3.99 1.86
C GLY A 18 29.30 -5.03 1.39
N THR A 19 28.56 -5.64 2.32
CA THR A 19 27.61 -6.71 2.04
C THR A 19 26.19 -6.15 2.11
N PRO A 20 25.47 -6.01 0.99
CA PRO A 20 24.11 -5.49 1.02
C PRO A 20 23.12 -6.46 1.68
N ILE A 21 22.08 -5.91 2.27
CA ILE A 21 21.07 -6.65 3.03
C ILE A 21 19.67 -6.48 2.41
N GLU A 22 18.87 -7.53 2.54
CA GLU A 22 17.42 -7.45 2.31
C GLU A 22 16.71 -7.21 3.64
N ILE A 23 16.07 -6.05 3.78
CA ILE A 23 15.16 -5.77 4.90
C ILE A 23 13.84 -6.46 4.63
N ARG A 24 13.40 -7.32 5.56
CA ARG A 24 12.17 -8.12 5.42
C ARG A 24 11.33 -8.05 6.70
N GLY A 25 10.00 -7.80 6.56
CA GLY A 25 9.01 -8.12 7.57
C GLY A 25 8.56 -9.58 7.39
N GLY A 26 7.28 -9.87 7.43
CA GLY A 26 6.72 -11.20 7.20
C GLY A 26 6.89 -11.77 5.78
N GLY A 27 7.65 -11.13 4.90
CA GLY A 27 7.97 -11.65 3.55
C GLY A 27 6.82 -11.69 2.54
N THR A 28 5.61 -11.34 2.96
CA THR A 28 4.35 -11.50 2.19
C THR A 28 4.24 -10.61 0.96
N LYS A 29 5.13 -9.64 0.81
CA LYS A 29 5.19 -8.69 -0.31
C LYS A 29 6.46 -8.86 -1.15
N GLY A 30 7.09 -10.03 -1.06
CA GLY A 30 8.29 -10.37 -1.85
C GLY A 30 8.08 -10.31 -3.36
N PHE A 31 6.85 -10.50 -3.82
CA PHE A 31 6.47 -10.42 -5.23
C PHE A 31 6.46 -8.99 -5.80
N LEU A 32 6.46 -7.96 -4.95
CA LEU A 32 6.51 -6.56 -5.37
C LEU A 32 7.95 -6.07 -5.54
N GLY A 33 8.21 -5.32 -6.59
CA GLY A 33 9.53 -4.81 -6.89
C GLY A 33 10.46 -5.91 -7.43
N HIS A 34 11.72 -5.56 -7.62
CA HIS A 34 12.72 -6.54 -8.03
C HIS A 34 13.24 -7.31 -6.83
N VAL A 35 13.45 -8.61 -7.00
CA VAL A 35 14.08 -9.46 -5.98
C VAL A 35 15.56 -9.59 -6.32
N ALA A 36 16.42 -9.16 -5.41
CA ALA A 36 17.84 -9.42 -5.50
C ALA A 36 18.12 -10.80 -4.86
N GLU A 37 18.76 -11.70 -5.60
CA GLU A 37 19.13 -13.01 -5.10
C GLU A 37 20.43 -12.95 -4.29
N GLY A 38 20.55 -13.79 -3.26
CA GLY A 38 21.79 -13.96 -2.50
C GLY A 38 22.08 -12.90 -1.44
N LEU A 39 21.14 -11.99 -1.14
CA LEU A 39 21.30 -11.02 -0.07
C LEU A 39 21.12 -11.66 1.32
N GLN A 40 21.86 -11.16 2.29
CA GLN A 40 21.62 -11.47 3.69
C GLN A 40 20.30 -10.85 4.14
N VAL A 41 19.39 -11.64 4.72
CA VAL A 41 18.09 -11.13 5.19
C VAL A 41 18.24 -10.58 6.61
N LEU A 42 17.77 -9.34 6.81
CA LEU A 42 17.57 -8.73 8.11
C LEU A 42 16.06 -8.64 8.37
N THR A 43 15.54 -9.52 9.24
CA THR A 43 14.11 -9.59 9.52
C THR A 43 13.69 -8.69 10.69
N THR A 44 12.54 -8.05 10.56
CA THR A 44 11.91 -7.26 11.63
C THR A 44 10.80 -8.01 12.37
N GLU A 45 10.50 -9.27 12.02
CA GLU A 45 9.40 -10.04 12.59
C GLU A 45 9.44 -10.15 14.12
N CYS A 46 10.65 -10.37 14.68
CA CYS A 46 10.83 -10.45 16.13
C CYS A 46 10.66 -9.11 16.85
N TYR A 47 10.73 -7.99 16.12
CA TYR A 47 10.50 -6.64 16.68
C TYR A 47 9.05 -6.24 16.48
N SER A 48 8.16 -6.81 17.28
CA SER A 48 6.70 -6.73 17.18
C SER A 48 6.08 -6.22 18.47
N GLY A 49 4.91 -5.63 18.38
CA GLY A 49 4.08 -5.15 19.50
C GLY A 49 3.78 -3.65 19.43
N VAL A 50 2.87 -3.22 20.28
CA VAL A 50 2.47 -1.82 20.45
C VAL A 50 3.41 -1.15 21.44
N LEU A 51 3.92 0.01 21.07
CA LEU A 51 4.78 0.85 21.93
C LEU A 51 3.92 1.81 22.77
N ASP A 52 2.92 2.39 22.15
CA ASP A 52 2.03 3.35 22.77
C ASP A 52 0.69 3.40 22.03
N TYR A 53 -0.41 3.62 22.75
CA TYR A 53 -1.73 3.73 22.14
C TYR A 53 -2.61 4.69 22.93
N HIS A 54 -3.06 5.74 22.26
CA HIS A 54 -3.93 6.78 22.80
C HIS A 54 -5.26 6.80 22.02
N PRO A 55 -6.25 5.95 22.42
CA PRO A 55 -7.53 5.88 21.72
C PRO A 55 -8.27 7.22 21.63
N ALA A 56 -8.23 8.03 22.68
CA ALA A 56 -8.87 9.35 22.68
C ALA A 56 -8.23 10.34 21.70
N GLU A 57 -6.95 10.20 21.40
CA GLU A 57 -6.21 11.03 20.46
C GLU A 57 -6.17 10.44 19.05
N LEU A 58 -6.70 9.22 18.87
CA LEU A 58 -6.71 8.49 17.62
C LEU A 58 -5.30 8.23 17.06
N ILE A 59 -4.36 7.88 17.93
CA ILE A 59 -2.97 7.63 17.57
C ILE A 59 -2.49 6.32 18.19
N VAL A 60 -1.80 5.51 17.39
CA VAL A 60 -1.09 4.31 17.84
C VAL A 60 0.35 4.33 17.36
N ARG A 61 1.30 4.00 18.25
CA ARG A 61 2.70 3.77 17.91
C ARG A 61 3.02 2.29 18.04
N VAL A 62 3.53 1.71 16.96
CA VAL A 62 3.76 0.27 16.86
C VAL A 62 5.14 -0.02 16.30
N LYS A 63 5.70 -1.17 16.67
CA LYS A 63 6.90 -1.73 16.07
C LYS A 63 6.61 -2.23 14.66
N ALA A 64 7.53 -2.04 13.72
CA ALA A 64 7.32 -2.33 12.31
C ALA A 64 7.05 -3.82 12.00
N GLY A 65 7.56 -4.74 12.81
CA GLY A 65 7.30 -6.18 12.70
C GLY A 65 5.93 -6.63 13.22
N THR A 66 5.08 -5.71 13.70
CA THR A 66 3.76 -6.07 14.21
C THR A 66 2.85 -6.57 13.07
N PRO A 67 2.25 -7.77 13.19
CA PRO A 67 1.28 -8.26 12.21
C PRO A 67 0.07 -7.34 12.10
N VAL A 68 -0.38 -7.09 10.87
CA VAL A 68 -1.53 -6.21 10.59
C VAL A 68 -2.78 -6.71 11.29
N GLY A 69 -3.05 -8.02 11.25
CA GLY A 69 -4.21 -8.62 11.94
C GLY A 69 -4.18 -8.41 13.44
N THR A 70 -3.00 -8.49 14.08
CA THR A 70 -2.84 -8.21 15.51
C THR A 70 -3.18 -6.75 15.83
N LEU A 71 -2.68 -5.81 15.04
CA LEU A 71 -3.00 -4.39 15.20
C LEU A 71 -4.48 -4.12 14.96
N ASN A 72 -5.07 -4.66 13.89
CA ASN A 72 -6.50 -4.51 13.60
C ASN A 72 -7.39 -5.05 14.73
N ASN A 73 -7.01 -6.17 15.37
CA ASN A 73 -7.77 -6.73 16.50
C ASN A 73 -7.73 -5.80 17.73
N LEU A 74 -6.56 -5.23 18.04
CA LEU A 74 -6.43 -4.23 19.10
C LEU A 74 -7.28 -3.00 18.82
N LEU A 75 -7.18 -2.43 17.63
CA LEU A 75 -7.95 -1.23 17.28
C LEU A 75 -9.46 -1.48 17.31
N ARG A 76 -9.90 -2.65 16.86
CA ARG A 76 -11.31 -3.06 16.89
C ARG A 76 -11.85 -3.17 18.31
N SER A 77 -11.04 -3.61 19.28
CA SER A 77 -11.49 -3.67 20.70
C SER A 77 -11.77 -2.30 21.30
N GLU A 78 -11.19 -1.24 20.71
CA GLU A 78 -11.42 0.16 21.09
C GLU A 78 -12.40 0.89 20.12
N GLY A 79 -13.11 0.14 19.28
CA GLY A 79 -14.03 0.72 18.29
C GLY A 79 -13.33 1.58 17.22
N GLN A 80 -12.08 1.25 16.88
CA GLN A 80 -11.24 1.99 15.92
C GLN A 80 -10.72 1.09 14.81
N ARG A 81 -10.18 1.72 13.75
CA ARG A 81 -9.54 1.01 12.63
C ARG A 81 -8.48 1.87 11.92
N LEU A 82 -7.64 1.22 11.12
CA LEU A 82 -6.82 1.89 10.11
C LEU A 82 -7.70 2.27 8.92
N ALA A 83 -7.64 3.56 8.52
CA ALA A 83 -8.56 4.09 7.50
C ALA A 83 -8.18 3.66 6.07
N PHE A 84 -6.93 3.30 5.83
CA PHE A 84 -6.38 3.00 4.50
C PHE A 84 -6.47 1.52 4.10
N ASP A 85 -7.15 0.67 4.88
CA ASP A 85 -7.35 -0.76 4.64
C ASP A 85 -6.03 -1.45 4.24
N PRO A 86 -5.08 -1.67 5.17
CA PRO A 86 -3.79 -2.27 4.84
C PRO A 86 -3.97 -3.69 4.28
N PRO A 87 -3.44 -4.02 3.09
CA PRO A 87 -3.56 -5.36 2.53
C PRO A 87 -2.88 -6.43 3.38
N GLU A 88 -3.63 -7.46 3.75
CA GLU A 88 -3.16 -8.64 4.48
C GLU A 88 -3.08 -9.83 3.51
N HIS A 89 -1.91 -10.05 2.89
CA HIS A 89 -1.71 -11.19 1.99
C HIS A 89 -1.69 -12.54 2.72
N ASP A 90 -1.29 -12.52 3.99
CA ASP A 90 -1.40 -13.63 4.94
C ASP A 90 -1.24 -13.12 6.38
N ALA A 91 -1.33 -14.03 7.36
CA ALA A 91 -1.28 -13.72 8.80
C ALA A 91 0.06 -13.10 9.25
N THR A 92 1.15 -13.26 8.48
CA THR A 92 2.48 -12.70 8.79
C THR A 92 2.69 -11.32 8.19
N SER A 93 1.70 -10.77 7.46
CA SER A 93 1.77 -9.42 6.89
C SER A 93 2.00 -8.38 7.97
N THR A 94 3.15 -7.69 7.94
CA THR A 94 3.51 -6.68 8.96
C THR A 94 3.13 -5.28 8.55
N ILE A 95 2.85 -4.42 9.55
CA ILE A 95 2.53 -3.01 9.29
C ILE A 95 3.73 -2.25 8.70
N GLY A 96 4.96 -2.59 9.10
CA GLY A 96 6.18 -2.05 8.48
C GLY A 96 6.29 -2.41 7.01
N GLY A 97 5.95 -3.64 6.63
CA GLY A 97 5.91 -4.07 5.23
C GLY A 97 4.84 -3.34 4.41
N VAL A 98 3.67 -3.05 5.00
CA VAL A 98 2.61 -2.24 4.35
C VAL A 98 3.06 -0.81 4.11
N VAL A 99 3.61 -0.15 5.14
CA VAL A 99 4.12 1.23 5.01
C VAL A 99 5.31 1.29 4.06
N SER A 100 6.28 0.38 4.19
CA SER A 100 7.45 0.33 3.31
C SER A 100 7.07 0.16 1.85
N SER A 101 6.04 -0.63 1.52
CA SER A 101 5.54 -0.80 0.15
C SER A 101 4.54 0.28 -0.28
N GLY A 102 4.08 1.13 0.63
CA GLY A 102 3.09 2.18 0.36
C GLY A 102 1.71 1.66 -0.05
N LEU A 103 1.42 0.39 0.27
CA LEU A 103 0.17 -0.24 -0.11
C LEU A 103 -1.00 0.30 0.72
N SER A 104 -2.11 0.47 0.04
CA SER A 104 -3.40 0.84 0.62
C SER A 104 -4.48 0.07 -0.11
N GLY A 105 -5.53 -0.30 0.59
CA GLY A 105 -6.63 -1.05 0.04
C GLY A 105 -7.69 -0.17 -0.64
N SER A 106 -8.87 -0.73 -0.77
CA SER A 106 -9.99 -0.20 -1.56
C SER A 106 -10.52 1.14 -1.07
N SER A 107 -10.29 1.50 0.21
CA SER A 107 -10.73 2.79 0.76
C SER A 107 -9.85 4.00 0.39
N ARG A 108 -8.69 3.77 -0.22
CA ARG A 108 -7.70 4.84 -0.46
C ARG A 108 -8.26 6.11 -1.12
N PRO A 109 -9.12 6.06 -2.17
CA PRO A 109 -9.63 7.28 -2.80
C PRO A 109 -10.54 8.11 -1.89
N TYR A 110 -11.15 7.46 -0.90
CA TYR A 110 -12.17 8.04 -0.05
C TYR A 110 -11.66 8.41 1.35
N ARG A 111 -10.60 7.75 1.81
CA ARG A 111 -10.09 7.84 3.18
C ARG A 111 -8.61 8.22 3.27
N GLY A 112 -7.90 8.31 2.15
CA GLY A 112 -6.46 8.58 2.07
C GLY A 112 -5.60 7.32 2.02
N ALA A 113 -4.35 7.51 1.61
CA ALA A 113 -3.35 6.45 1.50
C ALA A 113 -2.63 6.20 2.84
N ALA A 114 -1.90 5.10 2.95
CA ALA A 114 -1.08 4.78 4.13
C ALA A 114 -0.20 5.96 4.57
N ARG A 115 0.43 6.67 3.63
CA ARG A 115 1.28 7.84 3.90
C ARG A 115 0.54 9.03 4.51
N ASP A 116 -0.78 9.14 4.28
CA ASP A 116 -1.59 10.24 4.81
C ASP A 116 -1.99 9.98 6.28
N HIS A 117 -1.84 8.74 6.73
CA HIS A 117 -2.09 8.30 8.10
C HIS A 117 -0.81 8.04 8.89
N LEU A 118 0.36 8.17 8.26
CA LEU A 118 1.66 8.01 8.89
C LEU A 118 2.12 9.36 9.47
N LEU A 119 2.11 9.47 10.80
CA LEU A 119 2.47 10.70 11.52
C LEU A 119 3.95 10.79 11.82
N GLY A 120 4.60 9.67 12.02
CA GLY A 120 6.02 9.60 12.33
C GLY A 120 6.60 8.21 12.14
N VAL A 121 7.92 8.15 12.01
CA VAL A 121 8.69 6.91 11.88
C VAL A 121 9.94 6.95 12.74
N GLY A 122 10.27 5.83 13.37
CA GLY A 122 11.59 5.54 13.88
C GLY A 122 12.36 4.69 12.87
N MET A 123 13.55 5.11 12.49
CA MET A 123 14.37 4.44 11.48
C MET A 123 15.76 4.15 11.99
N VAL A 124 16.34 3.03 11.57
CA VAL A 124 17.78 2.77 11.68
C VAL A 124 18.42 3.09 10.33
N LEU A 125 19.38 4.03 10.33
CA LEU A 125 20.06 4.52 9.15
C LEU A 125 21.33 3.68 8.84
N HIS A 126 21.98 3.97 7.72
CA HIS A 126 23.14 3.21 7.21
C HIS A 126 24.33 3.14 8.17
N ASP A 127 24.47 4.14 9.05
CA ASP A 127 25.51 4.20 10.09
C ASP A 127 25.09 3.55 11.41
N GLY A 128 23.90 2.94 11.44
CA GLY A 128 23.28 2.34 12.62
C GLY A 128 22.67 3.35 13.59
N ALA A 129 22.61 4.63 13.24
CA ALA A 129 21.93 5.63 14.08
C ALA A 129 20.42 5.38 14.03
N TYR A 130 19.78 5.37 15.20
CA TYR A 130 18.34 5.41 15.30
C TYR A 130 17.87 6.87 15.30
N CYS A 131 17.01 7.22 14.35
CA CYS A 131 16.45 8.55 14.19
C CYS A 131 14.93 8.51 14.14
N GLU A 132 14.30 9.46 14.81
CA GLU A 132 12.85 9.67 14.74
C GLU A 132 12.53 10.85 13.83
N PHE A 133 11.58 10.66 12.92
CA PHE A 133 11.09 11.70 12.01
C PHE A 133 9.58 11.83 12.14
N GLY A 134 9.08 13.08 12.13
CA GLY A 134 7.69 13.36 12.44
C GLY A 134 7.44 13.25 13.94
N GLY A 135 6.25 12.84 14.36
CA GLY A 135 5.90 12.75 15.77
C GLY A 135 4.58 12.01 15.99
N GLN A 136 4.04 12.18 17.20
CA GLN A 136 2.72 11.69 17.58
C GLN A 136 1.64 12.80 17.51
N VAL A 137 1.91 13.88 16.78
CA VAL A 137 0.98 15.02 16.65
C VAL A 137 0.46 15.13 15.22
N MET A 138 -0.82 15.47 15.08
CA MET A 138 -1.46 15.56 13.77
C MET A 138 -0.87 16.67 12.86
N LYS A 139 -0.13 17.62 13.40
CA LYS A 139 0.47 18.71 12.65
C LYS A 139 1.97 18.78 12.93
N ASN A 140 2.77 18.23 12.04
CA ASN A 140 4.21 18.49 12.02
C ASN A 140 4.43 19.90 11.42
N VAL A 141 5.02 20.80 12.20
CA VAL A 141 5.28 22.21 11.80
C VAL A 141 6.76 22.51 11.59
N ALA A 142 7.64 21.55 11.87
CA ALA A 142 9.09 21.73 11.77
C ALA A 142 9.76 20.45 11.22
N GLY A 143 10.75 20.63 10.35
CA GLY A 143 11.53 19.54 9.76
C GLY A 143 11.00 19.01 8.44
N TYR A 144 11.81 18.15 7.82
CA TYR A 144 11.44 17.47 6.59
C TYR A 144 10.44 16.34 6.85
N ASP A 145 9.52 16.13 5.92
CA ASP A 145 8.52 15.07 6.00
C ASP A 145 9.11 13.72 5.51
N VAL A 146 10.07 13.23 6.28
CA VAL A 146 10.72 11.93 6.00
C VAL A 146 9.74 10.79 6.17
N SER A 147 8.75 10.91 7.04
CA SER A 147 7.72 9.88 7.26
C SER A 147 6.99 9.55 5.95
N ARG A 148 6.55 10.57 5.21
CA ARG A 148 5.90 10.37 3.91
C ARG A 148 6.87 9.95 2.81
N LEU A 149 8.13 10.36 2.88
CA LEU A 149 9.17 9.96 1.92
C LEU A 149 9.44 8.46 1.96
N VAL A 150 9.54 7.89 3.16
CA VAL A 150 9.86 6.46 3.33
C VAL A 150 8.68 5.53 3.11
N CYS A 151 7.46 6.06 3.11
CA CYS A 151 6.26 5.30 2.73
C CYS A 151 6.29 5.00 1.22
N GLY A 152 6.45 3.74 0.87
CA GLY A 152 6.61 3.31 -0.53
C GLY A 152 8.06 3.31 -1.02
N ALA A 153 9.05 3.50 -0.13
CA ALA A 153 10.47 3.41 -0.47
C ALA A 153 11.02 1.98 -0.47
N TYR A 154 10.22 0.97 -0.17
CA TYR A 154 10.58 -0.45 -0.19
C TYR A 154 11.81 -0.80 0.68
N GLY A 155 12.08 -0.02 1.74
CA GLY A 155 13.23 -0.21 2.61
C GLY A 155 14.58 0.15 1.98
N THR A 156 14.58 0.88 0.85
CA THR A 156 15.83 1.30 0.16
C THR A 156 16.54 2.47 0.82
N LEU A 157 15.87 3.18 1.73
CA LEU A 157 16.39 4.37 2.42
C LEU A 157 16.76 4.12 3.89
N GLY A 158 16.45 2.96 4.44
CA GLY A 158 16.71 2.61 5.81
C GLY A 158 15.73 1.58 6.36
N LEU A 159 15.99 1.05 7.54
CA LEU A 159 15.12 0.10 8.22
C LEU A 159 14.08 0.86 9.04
N LEU A 160 12.79 0.65 8.72
CA LEU A 160 11.69 1.13 9.55
C LEU A 160 11.61 0.27 10.82
N ALA A 161 11.76 0.89 11.98
CA ALA A 161 11.65 0.23 13.28
C ALA A 161 10.29 0.52 13.93
N ASP A 162 9.91 1.78 14.04
CA ASP A 162 8.67 2.20 14.69
C ASP A 162 7.81 3.05 13.75
N LEU A 163 6.49 2.96 13.94
CA LEU A 163 5.51 3.69 13.14
C LEU A 163 4.48 4.33 14.06
N SER A 164 4.28 5.64 13.93
CA SER A 164 3.17 6.37 14.55
C SER A 164 2.08 6.55 13.52
N LEU A 165 0.92 5.96 13.76
CA LEU A 165 -0.19 5.90 12.82
C LEU A 165 -1.43 6.60 13.39
N LYS A 166 -2.08 7.40 12.54
CA LYS A 166 -3.41 7.90 12.81
C LYS A 166 -4.42 6.79 12.59
N VAL A 167 -5.32 6.61 13.55
CA VAL A 167 -6.47 5.71 13.44
C VAL A 167 -7.76 6.52 13.35
N VAL A 168 -8.86 5.87 13.03
CA VAL A 168 -10.18 6.50 12.94
C VAL A 168 -11.22 5.65 13.67
N PRO A 169 -12.33 6.25 14.14
CA PRO A 169 -13.45 5.48 14.68
C PRO A 169 -13.96 4.46 13.66
N ALA A 170 -14.35 3.29 14.13
CA ALA A 170 -15.09 2.33 13.32
C ALA A 170 -16.45 2.92 12.91
N PRO A 171 -16.96 2.61 11.71
CA PRO A 171 -18.28 3.06 11.30
C PRO A 171 -19.39 2.38 12.10
N GLU A 172 -20.53 3.05 12.26
CA GLU A 172 -21.72 2.45 12.87
C GLU A 172 -22.27 1.29 12.03
N LEU A 173 -22.21 1.43 10.70
CA LEU A 173 -22.66 0.41 9.76
C LEU A 173 -21.74 0.38 8.55
N GLU A 174 -21.44 -0.84 8.08
CA GLU A 174 -20.75 -1.09 6.83
C GLU A 174 -21.49 -2.17 6.03
N LYS A 175 -21.80 -1.88 4.76
CA LYS A 175 -22.50 -2.79 3.85
C LYS A 175 -21.85 -2.81 2.48
N THR A 176 -21.86 -3.96 1.85
CA THR A 176 -21.54 -4.12 0.42
C THR A 176 -22.83 -4.27 -0.37
N ILE A 177 -22.97 -3.46 -1.41
CA ILE A 177 -24.11 -3.49 -2.36
C ILE A 177 -23.59 -3.91 -3.72
N ILE A 178 -24.28 -4.87 -4.34
CA ILE A 178 -23.94 -5.43 -5.65
C ILE A 178 -24.97 -4.97 -6.67
N LEU A 179 -24.49 -4.48 -7.81
CA LEU A 179 -25.29 -4.01 -8.94
C LEU A 179 -24.82 -4.71 -10.21
N GLU A 180 -25.70 -5.39 -10.93
CA GLU A 180 -25.42 -5.87 -12.29
C GLU A 180 -25.66 -4.73 -13.28
N CYS A 181 -24.60 -4.26 -13.94
CA CYS A 181 -24.71 -3.11 -14.84
C CYS A 181 -23.57 -3.07 -15.87
N SER A 182 -23.73 -2.26 -16.90
CA SER A 182 -22.66 -1.96 -17.83
C SER A 182 -21.57 -1.11 -17.17
N ARG A 183 -20.36 -1.13 -17.75
CA ARG A 183 -19.21 -0.32 -17.27
C ARG A 183 -19.55 1.16 -17.17
N ASN A 184 -20.25 1.72 -18.17
CA ASN A 184 -20.63 3.12 -18.19
C ASN A 184 -21.63 3.44 -17.08
N ALA A 185 -22.63 2.57 -16.85
CA ALA A 185 -23.57 2.74 -15.74
C ALA A 185 -22.88 2.66 -14.38
N ALA A 186 -21.89 1.76 -14.24
CA ALA A 186 -21.06 1.66 -13.05
C ALA A 186 -20.27 2.96 -12.79
N PHE A 187 -19.63 3.50 -13.83
CA PHE A 187 -18.87 4.75 -13.75
C PHE A 187 -19.76 5.92 -13.32
N GLU A 188 -20.93 6.12 -13.96
CA GLU A 188 -21.87 7.17 -13.61
C GLU A 188 -22.42 6.99 -12.18
N THR A 189 -22.66 5.77 -11.74
CA THR A 189 -23.09 5.50 -10.36
C THR A 189 -22.03 5.94 -9.34
N ILE A 190 -20.75 5.59 -9.57
CA ILE A 190 -19.65 5.96 -8.66
C ILE A 190 -19.44 7.47 -8.69
N LYS A 191 -19.48 8.11 -9.85
CA LYS A 191 -19.39 9.57 -10.00
C LYS A 191 -20.49 10.26 -9.20
N LEU A 192 -21.74 9.82 -9.35
CA LEU A 192 -22.87 10.37 -8.61
C LEU A 192 -22.71 10.24 -7.09
N LEU A 193 -22.18 9.10 -6.62
CA LEU A 193 -21.92 8.88 -5.20
C LEU A 193 -20.74 9.73 -4.70
N SER A 194 -19.74 9.99 -5.53
CA SER A 194 -18.57 10.80 -5.17
C SER A 194 -18.87 12.30 -5.11
N ASP A 195 -19.81 12.78 -5.94
CA ASP A 195 -20.19 14.19 -6.01
C ASP A 195 -21.15 14.65 -4.87
N ARG A 196 -21.53 13.74 -3.99
CA ARG A 196 -22.49 13.99 -2.90
C ARG A 196 -21.90 13.65 -1.55
N VAL A 197 -22.56 14.12 -0.48
CA VAL A 197 -22.32 13.57 0.86
C VAL A 197 -22.82 12.12 0.86
N SER A 198 -21.90 11.19 0.82
CA SER A 198 -22.16 9.77 0.62
C SER A 198 -21.32 8.92 1.56
N PRO A 199 -21.81 7.77 2.04
CA PRO A 199 -21.00 6.81 2.80
C PRO A 199 -20.12 5.92 1.90
N LEU A 200 -19.91 6.28 0.64
CA LEU A 200 -19.05 5.54 -0.27
C LEU A 200 -17.63 5.41 0.32
N SER A 201 -17.15 4.18 0.45
CA SER A 201 -15.84 3.88 1.04
C SER A 201 -14.99 2.94 0.21
N ALA A 202 -15.57 2.24 -0.74
CA ALA A 202 -14.87 1.46 -1.75
C ALA A 202 -15.78 1.17 -2.94
N SER A 203 -15.18 0.94 -4.11
CA SER A 203 -15.89 0.50 -5.30
C SER A 203 -15.01 -0.43 -6.13
N CYS A 204 -15.61 -1.45 -6.74
CA CYS A 204 -14.95 -2.38 -7.63
C CYS A 204 -15.91 -2.81 -8.74
N TYR A 205 -15.47 -2.72 -9.99
CA TYR A 205 -16.22 -3.22 -11.14
C TYR A 205 -15.43 -4.35 -11.83
N SER A 206 -16.04 -5.49 -11.97
CA SER A 206 -15.48 -6.65 -12.71
C SER A 206 -16.60 -7.48 -13.28
N GLY A 207 -16.45 -7.99 -14.52
CA GLY A 207 -17.35 -8.97 -15.12
C GLY A 207 -18.82 -8.52 -15.23
N GLY A 208 -19.11 -7.22 -15.37
CA GLY A 208 -20.49 -6.71 -15.40
C GLY A 208 -21.12 -6.46 -14.03
N ILE A 209 -20.35 -6.61 -12.97
CA ILE A 209 -20.78 -6.43 -11.58
C ILE A 209 -20.07 -5.24 -10.96
N LEU A 210 -20.83 -4.28 -10.44
CA LEU A 210 -20.34 -3.21 -9.58
C LEU A 210 -20.59 -3.57 -8.12
N SER A 211 -19.52 -3.72 -7.35
CA SER A 211 -19.55 -3.82 -5.89
C SER A 211 -19.27 -2.45 -5.28
N VAL A 212 -20.11 -1.99 -4.38
CA VAL A 212 -20.02 -0.70 -3.69
C VAL A 212 -20.01 -0.95 -2.19
N ARG A 213 -18.97 -0.47 -1.48
CA ARG A 213 -18.94 -0.48 -0.01
C ARG A 213 -19.44 0.87 0.52
N LEU A 214 -20.49 0.81 1.32
CA LEU A 214 -21.02 1.92 2.08
C LEU A 214 -20.59 1.79 3.53
N SER A 215 -20.00 2.85 4.11
CA SER A 215 -19.42 2.81 5.47
C SER A 215 -19.57 4.17 6.15
N GLY A 216 -20.33 4.23 7.24
CA GLY A 216 -20.61 5.49 7.95
C GLY A 216 -21.65 5.34 9.03
N THR A 217 -22.48 6.41 9.23
CA THR A 217 -23.63 6.35 10.13
C THR A 217 -24.71 5.43 9.57
N GLU A 218 -25.42 4.74 10.46
CA GLU A 218 -26.47 3.79 10.06
C GLU A 218 -27.52 4.44 9.15
N HIS A 219 -27.95 5.66 9.49
CA HIS A 219 -28.95 6.40 8.71
C HIS A 219 -28.48 6.66 7.26
N LEU A 220 -27.24 7.16 7.09
CA LEU A 220 -26.72 7.50 5.76
C LEU A 220 -26.49 6.25 4.90
N VAL A 221 -25.99 5.16 5.51
CA VAL A 221 -25.78 3.88 4.81
C VAL A 221 -27.11 3.32 4.32
N LYS A 222 -28.15 3.27 5.16
CA LYS A 222 -29.47 2.75 4.78
C LYS A 222 -30.15 3.60 3.69
N ALA A 223 -30.11 4.91 3.80
CA ALA A 223 -30.69 5.81 2.78
C ALA A 223 -29.99 5.65 1.41
N THR A 224 -28.67 5.45 1.41
CA THR A 224 -27.92 5.24 0.16
C THR A 224 -28.19 3.86 -0.43
N GLU A 225 -28.27 2.81 0.41
CA GLU A 225 -28.67 1.44 0.00
C GLU A 225 -30.01 1.43 -0.71
N GLU A 226 -31.03 2.09 -0.13
CA GLU A 226 -32.38 2.22 -0.74
C GLU A 226 -32.34 2.92 -2.11
N THR A 227 -31.44 3.88 -2.28
CA THR A 227 -31.27 4.60 -3.55
C THR A 227 -30.62 3.71 -4.62
N LEU A 228 -29.63 2.91 -4.26
CA LEU A 228 -28.89 2.04 -5.17
C LEU A 228 -29.72 0.85 -5.67
N LYS A 229 -30.67 0.35 -4.87
CA LYS A 229 -31.55 -0.78 -5.20
C LYS A 229 -30.82 -2.06 -5.64
N GLY A 230 -29.60 -2.25 -5.12
CA GLY A 230 -28.80 -3.43 -5.38
C GLY A 230 -29.09 -4.57 -4.42
N THR A 231 -28.41 -5.67 -4.58
CA THR A 231 -28.44 -6.80 -3.64
C THR A 231 -27.31 -6.69 -2.62
N GLN A 232 -27.52 -7.24 -1.42
CA GLN A 232 -26.47 -7.28 -0.39
C GLN A 232 -25.37 -8.25 -0.79
N GLY A 233 -24.11 -7.79 -0.74
CA GLY A 233 -22.91 -8.59 -0.93
C GLY A 233 -22.20 -8.94 0.38
N ASP A 234 -21.13 -9.72 0.28
CA ASP A 234 -20.26 -10.09 1.40
C ASP A 234 -19.16 -9.03 1.59
N ASN A 235 -19.03 -8.52 2.82
CA ASN A 235 -17.98 -7.56 3.19
C ASN A 235 -16.57 -8.17 3.13
N SER A 236 -16.41 -9.50 3.20
CA SER A 236 -15.11 -10.17 3.07
C SER A 236 -14.48 -10.00 1.69
N PHE A 237 -15.28 -9.66 0.67
CA PHE A 237 -14.85 -9.36 -0.69
C PHE A 237 -13.70 -8.32 -0.73
N TRP A 238 -13.80 -7.26 0.08
CA TRP A 238 -12.81 -6.17 0.07
C TRP A 238 -11.43 -6.62 0.55
N GLY A 239 -11.37 -7.42 1.60
CA GLY A 239 -10.11 -8.02 2.07
C GLY A 239 -9.48 -8.94 1.02
N GLN A 240 -10.30 -9.70 0.29
CA GLN A 240 -9.83 -10.57 -0.80
C GLN A 240 -9.33 -9.75 -1.99
N LEU A 241 -10.04 -8.67 -2.37
CA LEU A 241 -9.61 -7.75 -3.43
C LEU A 241 -8.27 -7.09 -3.07
N ASP A 242 -8.16 -6.53 -1.87
CA ASP A 242 -6.97 -5.82 -1.39
C ASP A 242 -5.75 -6.76 -1.31
N ALA A 243 -5.95 -8.01 -0.91
CA ALA A 243 -4.93 -9.05 -0.88
C ALA A 243 -4.68 -9.73 -2.25
N GLN A 244 -5.41 -9.34 -3.31
CA GLN A 244 -5.36 -10.00 -4.62
C GLN A 244 -5.65 -11.51 -4.53
N ALA A 245 -6.55 -11.88 -3.64
CA ALA A 245 -6.95 -13.26 -3.37
C ALA A 245 -8.22 -13.69 -4.15
N LEU A 246 -8.82 -12.80 -4.93
CA LEU A 246 -9.94 -13.15 -5.81
C LEU A 246 -9.48 -14.15 -6.90
N PRO A 247 -10.36 -15.05 -7.36
CA PRO A 247 -10.02 -16.10 -8.33
C PRO A 247 -9.33 -15.57 -9.59
N ASP A 248 -9.76 -14.44 -10.12
CA ASP A 248 -9.17 -13.84 -11.32
C ASP A 248 -7.68 -13.50 -11.11
N PHE A 249 -7.33 -12.94 -9.97
CA PHE A 249 -5.93 -12.66 -9.63
C PHE A 249 -5.13 -13.93 -9.37
N GLN A 250 -5.72 -14.93 -8.71
CA GLN A 250 -5.02 -16.16 -8.36
C GLN A 250 -4.68 -16.99 -9.62
N ASN A 251 -5.54 -16.96 -10.63
CA ASN A 251 -5.34 -17.68 -11.88
C ASN A 251 -4.40 -16.97 -12.86
N ALA A 252 -4.13 -15.68 -12.67
CA ALA A 252 -3.27 -14.91 -13.56
C ALA A 252 -1.78 -15.14 -13.25
N ALA A 253 -0.99 -15.41 -14.28
CA ALA A 253 0.46 -15.53 -14.18
C ALA A 253 1.16 -14.16 -14.20
N ASP A 254 0.54 -13.17 -14.83
CA ASP A 254 1.04 -11.80 -14.98
C ASP A 254 -0.04 -10.81 -14.60
N VAL A 255 0.25 -9.94 -13.63
CA VAL A 255 -0.70 -8.97 -13.09
C VAL A 255 -0.12 -7.58 -13.15
N TRP A 256 -0.79 -6.72 -13.90
CA TRP A 256 -0.42 -5.32 -14.04
C TRP A 256 -1.46 -4.39 -13.42
N ARG A 257 -0.98 -3.36 -12.78
CA ARG A 257 -1.78 -2.30 -12.18
C ARG A 257 -1.46 -0.97 -12.84
N LEU A 258 -2.47 -0.30 -13.35
CA LEU A 258 -2.42 1.11 -13.74
C LEU A 258 -3.09 1.94 -12.64
N SER A 259 -2.37 2.90 -12.09
CA SER A 259 -2.92 3.94 -11.24
C SER A 259 -2.97 5.24 -12.06
N THR A 260 -4.16 5.77 -12.27
CA THR A 260 -4.43 6.91 -13.17
C THR A 260 -5.61 7.71 -12.66
N ASP A 261 -6.00 8.74 -13.39
CA ASP A 261 -7.25 9.45 -13.13
C ASP A 261 -8.46 8.60 -13.53
N ALA A 262 -9.58 8.82 -12.87
CA ALA A 262 -10.85 8.16 -13.18
C ALA A 262 -11.48 8.77 -14.44
N ASP A 263 -10.80 8.68 -15.58
CA ASP A 263 -11.27 9.21 -16.86
C ASP A 263 -11.93 8.11 -17.71
N GLU A 264 -13.09 8.39 -18.25
CA GLU A 264 -13.86 7.50 -19.13
C GLU A 264 -13.11 7.20 -20.44
N SER A 265 -12.36 8.14 -20.97
CA SER A 265 -11.65 8.01 -22.27
C SER A 265 -10.65 6.86 -22.32
N LEU A 266 -10.25 6.30 -21.17
CA LEU A 266 -9.30 5.19 -21.08
C LEU A 266 -9.96 3.81 -21.04
N PHE A 267 -11.26 3.69 -21.37
CA PHE A 267 -11.98 2.41 -21.37
C PHE A 267 -11.69 1.51 -22.57
N ASP A 268 -10.86 1.94 -23.51
CA ASP A 268 -10.49 1.14 -24.69
C ASP A 268 -9.62 -0.09 -24.38
N TYR A 269 -9.05 -0.15 -23.17
CA TYR A 269 -8.30 -1.31 -22.69
C TYR A 269 -9.25 -2.33 -22.03
N SER A 270 -9.00 -3.62 -22.29
CA SER A 270 -9.75 -4.74 -21.69
C SER A 270 -9.30 -4.98 -20.23
N PHE A 271 -9.44 -4.00 -19.37
CA PHE A 271 -9.15 -4.17 -17.93
C PHE A 271 -10.10 -5.18 -17.31
N SER A 272 -9.55 -6.09 -16.51
CA SER A 272 -10.28 -7.17 -15.84
C SER A 272 -11.02 -6.68 -14.60
N VAL A 273 -10.37 -5.78 -13.83
CA VAL A 273 -10.91 -5.22 -12.60
C VAL A 273 -10.64 -3.73 -12.58
N LEU A 274 -11.63 -2.95 -12.18
CA LEU A 274 -11.57 -1.49 -12.01
C LEU A 274 -11.98 -1.18 -10.59
N ASP A 275 -11.09 -0.61 -9.80
CA ASP A 275 -11.38 -0.20 -8.43
C ASP A 275 -10.95 1.26 -8.16
N TRP A 276 -10.96 1.70 -6.92
CA TRP A 276 -10.66 3.08 -6.52
C TRP A 276 -11.46 4.14 -7.30
N GLY A 277 -12.74 3.89 -7.53
CA GLY A 277 -13.54 4.80 -8.35
C GLY A 277 -13.08 4.88 -9.79
N PHE A 278 -12.57 3.77 -10.34
CA PHE A 278 -11.97 3.63 -11.68
C PHE A 278 -10.55 4.20 -11.84
N ALA A 279 -9.97 4.77 -10.80
CA ALA A 279 -8.61 5.29 -10.84
C ALA A 279 -7.53 4.20 -10.71
N GLN A 280 -7.86 3.00 -10.24
CA GLN A 280 -6.99 1.82 -10.25
C GLN A 280 -7.56 0.77 -11.21
N ARG A 281 -6.73 0.31 -12.13
CA ARG A 281 -7.14 -0.60 -13.19
C ARG A 281 -6.18 -1.77 -13.25
N TRP A 282 -6.75 -2.98 -13.32
CA TRP A 282 -5.99 -4.22 -13.34
C TRP A 282 -6.10 -4.91 -14.68
N LEU A 283 -4.95 -5.26 -15.24
CA LEU A 283 -4.83 -6.02 -16.47
C LEU A 283 -4.16 -7.36 -16.14
N LEU A 284 -4.86 -8.43 -16.46
CA LEU A 284 -4.42 -9.78 -16.18
C LEU A 284 -3.94 -10.45 -17.46
N ASP A 285 -2.78 -11.10 -17.39
CA ASP A 285 -2.17 -11.86 -18.48
C ASP A 285 -2.09 -11.14 -19.85
N PRO A 286 -1.58 -9.89 -19.92
CA PRO A 286 -1.42 -9.20 -21.19
C PRO A 286 -0.48 -9.96 -22.13
N LYS A 287 -0.69 -9.81 -23.44
CA LYS A 287 0.12 -10.48 -24.47
C LYS A 287 1.50 -9.79 -24.67
N SER A 288 1.62 -8.52 -24.31
CA SER A 288 2.83 -7.70 -24.40
C SER A 288 2.87 -6.71 -23.25
N ASP A 289 3.95 -5.95 -23.13
CA ASP A 289 4.04 -4.88 -22.13
C ASP A 289 2.90 -3.87 -22.35
N PRO A 290 2.00 -3.66 -21.39
CA PRO A 290 0.85 -2.77 -21.59
C PRO A 290 1.24 -1.28 -21.68
N ARG A 291 2.49 -0.94 -21.38
CA ARG A 291 3.01 0.42 -21.54
C ARG A 291 3.33 0.76 -22.99
N ASP A 292 3.56 -0.27 -23.82
CA ASP A 292 3.83 -0.09 -25.25
C ASP A 292 2.60 0.49 -25.96
N GLY A 293 2.74 1.72 -26.46
CA GLY A 293 1.65 2.45 -27.11
C GLY A 293 0.61 3.07 -26.17
N TYR A 294 0.79 2.98 -24.84
CA TYR A 294 -0.09 3.65 -23.88
C TYR A 294 0.15 5.17 -23.91
N ALA A 295 -0.85 5.93 -24.35
CA ALA A 295 -0.79 7.40 -24.46
C ALA A 295 -1.46 8.14 -23.30
N GLY A 296 -2.03 7.42 -22.34
CA GLY A 296 -2.72 8.00 -21.16
C GLY A 296 -1.74 8.44 -20.08
N THR A 297 -2.28 9.14 -19.10
CA THR A 297 -1.56 9.48 -17.86
C THR A 297 -1.59 8.32 -16.88
N GLY A 298 -0.68 8.30 -15.91
CA GLY A 298 -0.70 7.33 -14.84
C GLY A 298 0.61 6.60 -14.64
N HIS A 299 0.57 5.64 -13.70
CA HIS A 299 1.74 4.89 -13.30
C HIS A 299 1.45 3.38 -13.37
N TRP A 300 2.18 2.70 -14.23
CA TRP A 300 2.12 1.25 -14.36
C TRP A 300 3.02 0.55 -13.33
N THR A 301 2.51 -0.51 -12.75
CA THR A 301 3.27 -1.41 -11.89
C THR A 301 2.99 -2.84 -12.30
N ARG A 302 4.02 -3.63 -12.56
CA ARG A 302 3.92 -5.07 -12.77
C ARG A 302 3.95 -5.74 -11.40
N VAL A 303 2.76 -6.06 -10.89
CA VAL A 303 2.58 -6.51 -9.50
C VAL A 303 3.00 -7.97 -9.32
N ARG A 304 2.67 -8.83 -10.30
CA ARG A 304 3.08 -10.23 -10.33
C ARG A 304 3.58 -10.56 -11.73
N HIS A 305 4.63 -11.37 -11.81
CA HIS A 305 5.17 -11.82 -13.10
C HIS A 305 5.67 -13.26 -13.03
N SER A 306 5.46 -14.03 -14.10
CA SER A 306 6.16 -15.27 -14.35
C SER A 306 7.57 -14.96 -14.85
N LYS A 307 8.57 -15.75 -14.43
CA LYS A 307 9.99 -15.52 -14.79
C LYS A 307 10.28 -15.48 -16.29
N ASP A 308 9.38 -16.02 -17.10
CA ASP A 308 9.63 -16.30 -18.53
C ASP A 308 8.86 -15.43 -19.52
N ARG A 309 8.02 -14.49 -19.05
CA ARG A 309 7.10 -13.81 -19.98
C ARG A 309 7.70 -12.67 -20.74
N PHE A 310 8.41 -11.80 -20.37
CA PHE A 310 9.17 -10.75 -21.06
C PHE A 310 9.99 -9.93 -20.05
N ALA A 311 11.18 -9.50 -20.46
CA ALA A 311 12.04 -8.65 -19.64
C ALA A 311 11.43 -7.23 -19.59
N ALA A 312 10.58 -6.98 -18.61
CA ALA A 312 10.00 -5.67 -18.38
C ALA A 312 10.33 -5.19 -16.97
N GLU A 313 10.62 -3.91 -16.84
CA GLU A 313 10.76 -3.26 -15.54
C GLU A 313 9.45 -3.39 -14.74
N VAL A 314 9.57 -3.56 -13.43
CA VAL A 314 8.42 -3.70 -12.53
C VAL A 314 7.65 -2.38 -12.44
N PHE A 315 8.36 -1.28 -12.30
CA PHE A 315 7.75 0.05 -12.18
C PHE A 315 7.81 0.82 -13.49
N GLN A 316 6.99 1.85 -13.60
CA GLN A 316 7.07 2.83 -14.69
C GLN A 316 8.48 3.43 -14.72
N PRO A 317 9.15 3.46 -15.89
CA PRO A 317 10.43 4.12 -16.02
C PRO A 317 10.38 5.58 -15.56
N LEU A 318 11.39 6.00 -14.82
CA LEU A 318 11.50 7.36 -14.33
C LEU A 318 11.97 8.31 -15.43
N SER A 319 11.47 9.55 -15.41
CA SER A 319 12.10 10.63 -16.19
C SER A 319 13.52 10.90 -15.68
N ALA A 320 14.35 11.55 -16.49
CA ALA A 320 15.72 11.89 -16.10
C ALA A 320 15.79 12.74 -14.83
N LEU A 321 14.81 13.63 -14.61
CA LEU A 321 14.72 14.44 -13.39
C LEU A 321 14.37 13.58 -12.15
N GLU A 322 13.36 12.73 -12.28
CA GLU A 322 12.96 11.83 -11.19
C GLU A 322 14.09 10.89 -10.81
N LEU A 323 14.76 10.30 -11.81
CA LEU A 323 15.91 9.44 -11.59
C LEU A 323 17.05 10.16 -10.85
N ALA A 324 17.37 11.40 -11.24
CA ALA A 324 18.38 12.20 -10.54
C ALA A 324 18.00 12.47 -9.08
N LEU A 325 16.71 12.73 -8.80
CA LEU A 325 16.21 12.92 -7.43
C LEU A 325 16.28 11.62 -6.62
N HIS A 326 15.88 10.48 -7.19
CA HIS A 326 15.97 9.18 -6.54
C HIS A 326 17.43 8.81 -6.19
N ARG A 327 18.36 8.98 -7.13
CA ARG A 327 19.79 8.77 -6.88
C ARG A 327 20.33 9.65 -5.75
N ARG A 328 19.94 10.93 -5.73
CA ARG A 328 20.35 11.86 -4.69
C ARG A 328 19.79 11.46 -3.31
N LEU A 329 18.53 11.05 -3.23
CA LEU A 329 17.94 10.53 -2.00
C LEU A 329 18.65 9.26 -1.53
N LYS A 330 18.86 8.30 -2.43
CA LYS A 330 19.58 7.07 -2.13
C LYS A 330 21.00 7.35 -1.60
N SER A 331 21.77 8.18 -2.28
CA SER A 331 23.14 8.55 -1.86
C SER A 331 23.18 9.31 -0.53
N THR A 332 22.11 10.00 -0.15
CA THR A 332 22.01 10.71 1.13
C THR A 332 21.67 9.77 2.28
N PHE A 333 20.69 8.88 2.09
CA PHE A 333 20.23 7.98 3.14
C PHE A 333 21.03 6.68 3.22
N ASP A 334 21.60 6.22 2.12
CA ASP A 334 22.32 4.96 2.01
C ASP A 334 23.52 5.08 1.04
N PRO A 335 24.55 5.86 1.40
CA PRO A 335 25.71 6.09 0.54
C PRO A 335 26.49 4.82 0.24
N GLY A 336 26.40 3.79 1.07
CA GLY A 336 27.05 2.49 0.90
C GLY A 336 26.27 1.49 0.06
N GLY A 337 25.03 1.81 -0.35
CA GLY A 337 24.18 0.88 -1.11
C GLY A 337 23.83 -0.40 -0.33
N VAL A 338 23.71 -0.30 0.99
CA VAL A 338 23.48 -1.46 1.88
C VAL A 338 22.03 -1.94 1.82
N PHE A 339 21.05 -1.04 1.72
CA PHE A 339 19.65 -1.35 1.89
C PHE A 339 18.95 -1.72 0.58
N ASN A 340 18.44 -2.94 0.47
CA ASN A 340 17.57 -3.42 -0.62
C ASN A 340 18.00 -2.94 -2.02
N PRO A 341 19.29 -3.10 -2.44
CA PRO A 341 19.77 -2.56 -3.70
C PRO A 341 19.00 -3.13 -4.89
N GLY A 342 18.66 -2.26 -5.84
CA GLY A 342 17.93 -2.64 -7.05
C GLY A 342 16.47 -3.05 -6.82
N ARG A 343 15.91 -2.80 -5.64
CA ARG A 343 14.53 -3.19 -5.31
C ARG A 343 13.49 -2.42 -6.12
N LEU A 344 13.75 -1.14 -6.39
CA LEU A 344 12.89 -0.28 -7.19
C LEU A 344 13.27 -0.32 -8.66
N TYR A 345 14.53 -0.04 -8.99
CA TYR A 345 15.06 0.01 -10.35
C TYR A 345 16.43 -0.68 -10.40
N ARG A 346 16.51 -1.84 -11.05
CA ARG A 346 17.69 -2.71 -11.05
C ARG A 346 18.95 -2.05 -11.62
N GLU A 347 18.81 -1.49 -12.82
CA GLU A 347 19.93 -0.92 -13.56
C GLU A 347 20.54 0.29 -12.85
N GLU A 348 19.77 0.90 -11.96
CA GLU A 348 20.13 2.12 -11.25
C GLU A 348 20.63 1.88 -9.82
N GLY A 349 20.58 0.64 -9.33
CA GLY A 349 20.91 0.30 -7.94
C GLY A 349 19.95 0.88 -6.89
N LEU A 350 18.75 1.28 -7.31
CA LEU A 350 17.71 1.92 -6.49
C LEU A 350 16.75 0.92 -5.86
#